data_1d4036472fb96e482ac34a1809131feb
#
_entry.id   1d4036472fb96e482ac34a1809131feb
#
_cell.length_a   1.000
_cell.length_b   1.000
_cell.length_c   1.000
_cell.angle_alpha   90.00
_cell.angle_beta   90.00
_cell.angle_gamma   90.00
#
_symmetry.space_group_name_H-M   'P 1'
#
loop_
_entity.id
_entity.type
_entity.pdbx_description
1 polymer ?
#
loop_
_entity_poly.entity_id
_entity_poly.type
_entity_poly.pdbx_seq_one_letter_code
_entity_poly.pdbx_strand_id
1 'polypeptide(L)'
;MRRLVVLFCLFLLCIQEIYAQQQVSDELRAYNDYLLSLSCYKASGELNMAIGEKFMEGDIAGVRRLSAEREKLLMQSIDSVLAFRADAKKSEAAAQLVTRLVFNLGFENTGKVLNRFEPGFDPLCLQEVRQSLEKESKVRPGMPAADFKVFDREGKEYTLASFKGKYIFLEFSASWCSWCKKEIPSIRQAYERFKDSVVFITIHLDDNRDKWLKDLETHAVLWYCLTDLKAWKSPVAKAYNIAGVPNCFIIGKDGLIKAKELRREEITQQLEKLLAADKGIQFRTGSFQDALQEAEATGKLIFLDGYTSWCAPCKMMNTTVFTDPEVGHFFNEHFINVKFDMEKGEGRELLKRYGMQVFPTYLLLDAAGNEVHRVVGGHDAGEFIRLIREGMDPENSIAGMQKRYETGDREADFLRRYITTLGGGYRFDKIPAVLDELCRKNGETVNEEDWQLIRRYLSDPSSYTFHFVAKHRELFTAYIAPEELEAWIQKVLYVPVFNTVNSLVFDEKEYDAGRFKTLRKDIKIVRPEQKSYLLSILDYYDAFRMDKMDKVLSIFKKQFMSLPASDRWGLTMQLNAMLCAKGNKAQCEEGLHIFRQLFNPVDPILKNFENALNKRIGSL
;
A
#
# COMPACT_ATOMS: atom_id res chain seq x y z
N MET A 1 14.75 -21.93 -17.49
CA MET A 1 15.66 -23.08 -17.32
C MET A 1 15.01 -24.44 -17.58
N ARG A 2 13.79 -24.72 -17.12
CA ARG A 2 13.01 -25.93 -17.42
C ARG A 2 13.03 -26.32 -18.90
N ARG A 3 13.12 -25.34 -19.80
CA ARG A 3 13.14 -25.49 -21.24
C ARG A 3 14.55 -25.62 -21.85
N LEU A 4 15.62 -25.28 -21.13
CA LEU A 4 16.98 -25.30 -21.65
C LEU A 4 17.59 -26.72 -21.75
N VAL A 5 17.30 -27.59 -20.79
CA VAL A 5 17.80 -28.98 -20.81
C VAL A 5 17.04 -29.83 -21.81
N VAL A 6 15.73 -29.62 -21.91
CA VAL A 6 14.88 -30.27 -22.93
C VAL A 6 15.22 -29.73 -24.32
N LEU A 7 15.59 -28.47 -24.44
CA LEU A 7 15.91 -27.82 -25.73
C LEU A 7 17.26 -28.20 -26.30
N PHE A 8 18.29 -28.46 -25.50
CA PHE A 8 19.56 -28.96 -26.07
C PHE A 8 19.40 -30.36 -26.64
N CYS A 9 18.59 -31.22 -26.02
CA CYS A 9 18.24 -32.54 -26.58
C CYS A 9 17.20 -32.45 -27.71
N LEU A 10 16.20 -31.56 -27.64
CA LEU A 10 15.18 -31.36 -28.67
C LEU A 10 15.69 -30.52 -29.85
N PHE A 11 16.64 -29.60 -29.65
CA PHE A 11 17.27 -28.87 -30.75
C PHE A 11 18.11 -29.77 -31.63
N LEU A 12 18.80 -30.77 -31.07
CA LEU A 12 19.48 -31.81 -31.85
C LEU A 12 18.51 -32.80 -32.52
N LEU A 13 17.39 -33.11 -31.88
CA LEU A 13 16.33 -33.95 -32.44
C LEU A 13 15.47 -33.19 -33.47
N CYS A 14 15.14 -31.92 -33.25
CA CYS A 14 14.39 -31.10 -34.21
C CYS A 14 15.18 -30.79 -35.50
N ILE A 15 16.52 -30.71 -35.45
CA ILE A 15 17.31 -30.59 -36.69
C ILE A 15 17.22 -31.87 -37.49
N GLN A 16 17.12 -33.04 -36.89
CA GLN A 16 16.93 -34.33 -37.59
C GLN A 16 15.47 -34.55 -38.05
N GLU A 17 14.47 -34.10 -37.32
CA GLU A 17 13.06 -34.20 -37.75
C GLU A 17 12.63 -33.12 -38.76
N ILE A 18 13.29 -31.97 -38.84
CA ILE A 18 13.09 -30.96 -39.89
C ILE A 18 13.42 -31.52 -41.27
N TYR A 19 14.28 -32.54 -41.38
CA TYR A 19 14.62 -33.21 -42.62
C TYR A 19 13.78 -34.47 -42.93
N ALA A 20 12.97 -34.94 -41.99
CA ALA A 20 12.18 -36.17 -42.20
C ALA A 20 10.67 -35.81 -42.34
N GLN A 21 10.25 -35.74 -43.60
CA GLN A 21 8.87 -35.93 -44.07
C GLN A 21 7.75 -35.06 -43.48
N GLN A 22 7.40 -33.98 -44.23
CA GLN A 22 6.03 -33.69 -44.71
C GLN A 22 6.10 -32.51 -45.68
N GLN A 23 5.25 -32.49 -46.68
CA GLN A 23 5.08 -31.31 -47.57
C GLN A 23 4.80 -30.08 -46.72
N VAL A 24 5.85 -29.37 -46.34
CA VAL A 24 5.74 -28.05 -45.74
C VAL A 24 5.02 -27.18 -46.76
N SER A 25 3.88 -26.61 -46.39
CA SER A 25 3.14 -25.72 -47.31
C SER A 25 4.10 -24.60 -47.75
N ASP A 26 4.00 -24.19 -49.00
CA ASP A 26 4.84 -23.11 -49.56
C ASP A 26 4.73 -21.84 -48.71
N GLU A 27 3.58 -21.63 -48.10
CA GLU A 27 3.34 -20.53 -47.16
C GLU A 27 4.21 -20.64 -45.88
N LEU A 28 4.24 -21.82 -45.25
CA LEU A 28 5.05 -22.05 -44.06
C LEU A 28 6.55 -21.93 -44.38
N ARG A 29 6.95 -22.37 -45.60
CA ARG A 29 8.33 -22.18 -46.07
C ARG A 29 8.67 -20.70 -46.21
N ALA A 30 7.79 -19.88 -46.80
CA ALA A 30 8.02 -18.46 -46.96
C ALA A 30 8.16 -17.74 -45.59
N TYR A 31 7.32 -18.08 -44.59
CA TYR A 31 7.46 -17.56 -43.23
C TYR A 31 8.75 -18.01 -42.56
N ASN A 32 9.14 -19.26 -42.75
CA ASN A 32 10.38 -19.79 -42.15
C ASN A 32 11.63 -19.14 -42.77
N ASP A 33 11.67 -18.96 -44.10
CA ASP A 33 12.78 -18.29 -44.78
C ASP A 33 12.88 -16.82 -44.33
N TYR A 34 11.75 -16.15 -44.18
CA TYR A 34 11.71 -14.81 -43.64
C TYR A 34 12.23 -14.77 -42.19
N LEU A 35 11.78 -15.66 -41.28
CA LEU A 35 12.30 -15.76 -39.92
C LEU A 35 13.81 -15.95 -39.89
N LEU A 36 14.34 -16.86 -40.70
CA LEU A 36 15.78 -17.14 -40.81
C LEU A 36 16.60 -15.95 -41.34
N SER A 37 15.96 -15.01 -42.06
CA SER A 37 16.59 -13.79 -42.55
C SER A 37 16.77 -12.73 -41.43
N LEU A 38 15.93 -12.76 -40.37
CA LEU A 38 15.89 -11.75 -39.33
C LEU A 38 17.16 -11.77 -38.46
N SER A 39 17.79 -10.61 -38.29
CA SER A 39 18.97 -10.43 -37.42
C SER A 39 18.68 -10.72 -35.95
N CYS A 40 17.49 -10.32 -35.47
CA CYS A 40 17.06 -10.59 -34.10
C CYS A 40 16.89 -12.10 -33.82
N TYR A 41 16.39 -12.88 -34.78
CA TYR A 41 16.29 -14.33 -34.65
C TYR A 41 17.66 -15.00 -34.62
N LYS A 42 18.60 -14.61 -35.50
CA LYS A 42 19.98 -15.11 -35.51
C LYS A 42 20.68 -14.81 -34.19
N ALA A 43 20.60 -13.56 -33.71
CA ALA A 43 21.16 -13.15 -32.43
C ALA A 43 20.55 -13.95 -31.24
N SER A 44 19.24 -14.26 -31.27
CA SER A 44 18.61 -15.11 -30.26
C SER A 44 19.18 -16.53 -30.26
N GLY A 45 19.55 -17.05 -31.42
CA GLY A 45 20.21 -18.35 -31.58
C GLY A 45 21.64 -18.39 -30.99
N GLU A 46 22.39 -17.31 -31.16
CA GLU A 46 23.74 -17.16 -30.57
C GLU A 46 23.68 -17.16 -29.03
N LEU A 47 22.68 -16.52 -28.46
CA LEU A 47 22.49 -16.52 -27.01
C LEU A 47 22.21 -17.92 -26.43
N ASN A 48 21.67 -18.88 -27.20
CA ASN A 48 21.43 -20.24 -26.73
C ASN A 48 22.75 -20.93 -26.31
N MET A 49 23.82 -20.73 -27.09
CA MET A 49 25.16 -21.30 -26.75
C MET A 49 25.73 -20.64 -25.50
N ALA A 50 25.68 -19.31 -25.44
CA ALA A 50 26.15 -18.56 -24.28
C ALA A 50 25.36 -18.89 -22.98
N ILE A 51 24.06 -19.10 -23.09
CA ILE A 51 23.21 -19.56 -21.96
C ILE A 51 23.67 -20.97 -21.52
N GLY A 52 23.93 -21.87 -22.48
CA GLY A 52 24.42 -23.22 -22.19
C GLY A 52 25.76 -23.20 -21.48
N GLU A 53 26.72 -22.38 -21.92
CA GLU A 53 28.03 -22.20 -21.28
C GLU A 53 27.87 -21.68 -19.85
N LYS A 54 27.10 -20.61 -19.63
CA LYS A 54 26.84 -20.06 -18.31
C LYS A 54 26.20 -21.08 -17.37
N PHE A 55 25.28 -21.89 -17.89
CA PHE A 55 24.66 -22.97 -17.12
C PHE A 55 25.69 -24.05 -16.70
N MET A 56 26.60 -24.42 -17.60
CA MET A 56 27.68 -25.38 -17.31
C MET A 56 28.65 -24.83 -16.27
N GLU A 57 28.97 -23.53 -16.32
CA GLU A 57 29.80 -22.82 -15.34
C GLU A 57 29.11 -22.69 -13.96
N GLY A 58 27.80 -22.82 -13.90
CA GLY A 58 27.01 -22.62 -12.69
C GLY A 58 26.62 -21.16 -12.43
N ASP A 59 26.86 -20.26 -13.38
CA ASP A 59 26.49 -18.86 -13.33
C ASP A 59 24.97 -18.69 -13.60
N ILE A 60 24.16 -18.93 -12.58
CA ILE A 60 22.68 -18.86 -12.70
C ILE A 60 22.22 -17.44 -12.99
N ALA A 61 22.87 -16.41 -12.43
CA ALA A 61 22.54 -15.02 -12.70
C ALA A 61 22.79 -14.67 -14.19
N GLY A 62 23.91 -15.12 -14.74
CA GLY A 62 24.21 -15.00 -16.18
C GLY A 62 23.19 -15.70 -17.05
N VAL A 63 22.79 -16.93 -16.69
CA VAL A 63 21.71 -17.67 -17.38
C VAL A 63 20.41 -16.87 -17.38
N ARG A 64 19.99 -16.32 -16.26
CA ARG A 64 18.75 -15.51 -16.14
C ARG A 64 18.80 -14.28 -17.04
N ARG A 65 19.92 -13.53 -16.98
CA ARG A 65 20.12 -12.32 -17.79
C ARG A 65 20.07 -12.61 -19.28
N LEU A 66 20.86 -13.57 -19.76
CA LEU A 66 20.92 -13.93 -21.18
C LEU A 66 19.59 -14.52 -21.67
N SER A 67 18.87 -15.27 -20.83
CA SER A 67 17.55 -15.79 -21.15
C SER A 67 16.53 -14.66 -21.35
N ALA A 68 16.55 -13.61 -20.52
CA ALA A 68 15.69 -12.45 -20.67
C ALA A 68 16.01 -11.66 -21.97
N GLU A 69 17.30 -11.50 -22.31
CA GLU A 69 17.72 -10.87 -23.56
C GLU A 69 17.26 -11.66 -24.78
N ARG A 70 17.46 -13.00 -24.77
CA ARG A 70 16.96 -13.89 -25.82
C ARG A 70 15.45 -13.79 -25.99
N GLU A 71 14.70 -13.76 -24.89
CA GLU A 71 13.25 -13.62 -24.91
C GLU A 71 12.81 -12.33 -25.62
N LYS A 72 13.49 -11.20 -25.35
CA LYS A 72 13.26 -9.92 -26.03
C LYS A 72 13.48 -10.03 -27.54
N LEU A 73 14.56 -10.67 -27.97
CA LEU A 73 14.85 -10.87 -29.40
C LEU A 73 13.83 -11.79 -30.08
N LEU A 74 13.38 -12.84 -29.39
CA LEU A 74 12.33 -13.72 -29.89
C LEU A 74 10.99 -12.99 -30.01
N MET A 75 10.64 -12.11 -29.08
CA MET A 75 9.44 -11.27 -29.18
C MET A 75 9.49 -10.36 -30.42
N GLN A 76 10.65 -9.73 -30.70
CA GLN A 76 10.87 -8.94 -31.91
C GLN A 76 10.74 -9.79 -33.19
N SER A 77 11.25 -11.01 -33.16
CA SER A 77 11.14 -11.95 -34.28
C SER A 77 9.67 -12.33 -34.55
N ILE A 78 8.90 -12.59 -33.50
CA ILE A 78 7.47 -12.88 -33.59
C ILE A 78 6.70 -11.68 -34.15
N ASP A 79 7.01 -10.46 -33.68
CA ASP A 79 6.39 -9.24 -34.22
C ASP A 79 6.65 -9.10 -35.72
N SER A 80 7.87 -9.35 -36.15
CA SER A 80 8.26 -9.31 -37.57
C SER A 80 7.52 -10.38 -38.41
N VAL A 81 7.42 -11.60 -37.88
CA VAL A 81 6.68 -12.69 -38.52
C VAL A 81 5.20 -12.32 -38.69
N LEU A 82 4.57 -11.77 -37.66
CA LEU A 82 3.16 -11.37 -37.68
C LEU A 82 2.89 -10.10 -38.51
N ALA A 83 3.94 -9.35 -38.88
CA ALA A 83 3.88 -8.20 -39.80
C ALA A 83 4.29 -8.54 -41.24
N PHE A 84 4.82 -9.75 -41.51
CA PHE A 84 5.38 -10.13 -42.79
C PHE A 84 4.32 -10.12 -43.91
N ARG A 85 3.06 -10.48 -43.59
CA ARG A 85 1.91 -10.44 -44.53
C ARG A 85 0.70 -9.84 -43.82
N ALA A 86 -0.17 -9.22 -44.58
CA ALA A 86 -1.37 -8.58 -44.04
C ALA A 86 -2.34 -9.56 -43.35
N ASP A 87 -2.36 -10.82 -43.75
CA ASP A 87 -3.19 -11.89 -43.23
C ASP A 87 -2.48 -12.78 -42.16
N ALA A 88 -1.24 -12.46 -41.81
CA ALA A 88 -0.43 -13.29 -40.89
C ALA A 88 -1.13 -13.64 -39.57
N LYS A 89 -1.95 -12.74 -39.06
CA LYS A 89 -2.71 -12.95 -37.79
C LYS A 89 -3.87 -13.94 -37.93
N LYS A 90 -4.21 -14.38 -39.16
CA LYS A 90 -5.18 -15.43 -39.52
C LYS A 90 -4.53 -16.60 -40.23
N SER A 91 -3.22 -16.58 -40.43
CA SER A 91 -2.51 -17.63 -41.16
C SER A 91 -2.17 -18.78 -40.23
N GLU A 92 -2.55 -19.99 -40.57
CA GLU A 92 -2.18 -21.21 -39.86
C GLU A 92 -0.68 -21.47 -39.95
N ALA A 93 -0.04 -21.15 -41.09
CA ALA A 93 1.40 -21.27 -41.24
C ALA A 93 2.18 -20.31 -40.30
N ALA A 94 1.72 -19.07 -40.16
CA ALA A 94 2.28 -18.14 -39.21
C ALA A 94 2.06 -18.62 -37.77
N ALA A 95 0.88 -19.13 -37.43
CA ALA A 95 0.57 -19.68 -36.12
C ALA A 95 1.47 -20.87 -35.79
N GLN A 96 1.66 -21.83 -36.70
CA GLN A 96 2.57 -22.96 -36.51
C GLN A 96 4.02 -22.53 -36.28
N LEU A 97 4.51 -21.51 -37.00
CA LEU A 97 5.86 -20.98 -36.78
C LEU A 97 5.99 -20.28 -35.44
N VAL A 98 5.05 -19.39 -35.09
CA VAL A 98 5.04 -18.65 -33.85
C VAL A 98 4.94 -19.59 -32.64
N THR A 99 4.14 -20.65 -32.70
CA THR A 99 4.04 -21.63 -31.60
C THR A 99 5.34 -22.36 -31.32
N ARG A 100 6.22 -22.54 -32.31
CA ARG A 100 7.59 -23.07 -32.07
C ARG A 100 8.46 -22.09 -31.29
N LEU A 101 8.30 -20.79 -31.53
CA LEU A 101 9.07 -19.76 -30.86
C LEU A 101 8.61 -19.52 -29.40
N VAL A 102 7.30 -19.61 -29.14
CA VAL A 102 6.73 -19.36 -27.78
C VAL A 102 7.21 -20.34 -26.73
N PHE A 103 7.70 -21.52 -27.09
CA PHE A 103 8.32 -22.45 -26.14
C PHE A 103 9.54 -21.88 -25.43
N ASN A 104 10.14 -20.82 -25.96
CA ASN A 104 11.29 -20.14 -25.38
C ASN A 104 10.92 -18.83 -24.67
N LEU A 105 9.63 -18.52 -24.58
CA LEU A 105 9.10 -17.35 -23.88
C LEU A 105 8.62 -17.75 -22.48
N GLY A 106 8.65 -16.79 -21.57
CA GLY A 106 7.98 -16.91 -20.28
C GLY A 106 6.45 -16.86 -20.44
N PHE A 107 5.75 -17.22 -19.37
CA PHE A 107 4.28 -17.30 -19.30
C PHE A 107 3.61 -16.00 -19.80
N GLU A 108 4.03 -14.84 -19.29
CA GLU A 108 3.42 -13.55 -19.60
C GLU A 108 3.57 -13.20 -21.09
N ASN A 109 4.75 -13.38 -21.65
CA ASN A 109 5.00 -13.07 -23.05
C ASN A 109 4.33 -14.07 -23.98
N THR A 110 4.26 -15.34 -23.61
CA THR A 110 3.45 -16.34 -24.35
C THR A 110 1.98 -15.92 -24.42
N GLY A 111 1.39 -15.49 -23.30
CA GLY A 111 0.03 -14.97 -23.24
C GLY A 111 -0.17 -13.74 -24.15
N LYS A 112 0.77 -12.78 -24.12
CA LYS A 112 0.74 -11.60 -25.00
C LYS A 112 0.80 -11.98 -26.48
N VAL A 113 1.59 -12.98 -26.83
CA VAL A 113 1.71 -13.45 -28.23
C VAL A 113 0.39 -14.06 -28.70
N LEU A 114 -0.25 -14.90 -27.89
CA LEU A 114 -1.55 -15.50 -28.26
C LEU A 114 -2.64 -14.46 -28.53
N ASN A 115 -2.60 -13.35 -27.81
CA ASN A 115 -3.57 -12.24 -27.97
C ASN A 115 -3.30 -11.37 -29.22
N ARG A 116 -2.22 -11.61 -29.99
CA ARG A 116 -1.92 -10.90 -31.25
C ARG A 116 -2.64 -11.50 -32.46
N PHE A 117 -3.09 -12.76 -32.37
CA PHE A 117 -3.91 -13.39 -33.38
C PHE A 117 -5.34 -12.83 -33.35
N GLU A 118 -6.02 -12.87 -34.47
CA GLU A 118 -7.38 -12.31 -34.56
C GLU A 118 -8.36 -13.07 -33.65
N PRO A 119 -9.33 -12.36 -33.04
CA PRO A 119 -10.38 -13.00 -32.25
C PRO A 119 -11.14 -14.05 -33.06
N GLY A 120 -11.27 -15.26 -32.53
CA GLY A 120 -11.93 -16.38 -33.20
C GLY A 120 -11.02 -17.21 -34.11
N PHE A 121 -9.79 -16.78 -34.39
CA PHE A 121 -8.80 -17.60 -35.08
C PHE A 121 -8.06 -18.46 -34.07
N ASP A 122 -8.38 -19.75 -34.03
CA ASP A 122 -7.85 -20.67 -32.99
C ASP A 122 -7.50 -22.05 -33.59
N PRO A 123 -6.49 -22.15 -34.46
CA PRO A 123 -6.01 -23.42 -34.98
C PRO A 123 -5.45 -24.32 -33.86
N LEU A 124 -5.38 -25.63 -34.13
CA LEU A 124 -4.97 -26.63 -33.11
C LEU A 124 -3.68 -26.28 -32.40
N CYS A 125 -2.68 -25.77 -33.11
CA CYS A 125 -1.39 -25.37 -32.52
C CYS A 125 -1.51 -24.23 -31.48
N LEU A 126 -2.43 -23.28 -31.64
CA LEU A 126 -2.71 -22.23 -30.66
C LEU A 126 -3.50 -22.79 -29.48
N GLN A 127 -4.45 -23.71 -29.71
CA GLN A 127 -5.20 -24.39 -28.65
C GLN A 127 -4.26 -25.15 -27.72
N GLU A 128 -3.28 -25.88 -28.26
CA GLU A 128 -2.28 -26.60 -27.48
C GLU A 128 -1.45 -25.67 -26.58
N VAL A 129 -1.03 -24.50 -27.11
CA VAL A 129 -0.32 -23.48 -26.31
C VAL A 129 -1.23 -22.90 -25.23
N ARG A 130 -2.52 -22.62 -25.51
CA ARG A 130 -3.49 -22.14 -24.51
C ARG A 130 -3.68 -23.16 -23.38
N GLN A 131 -3.84 -24.44 -23.72
CA GLN A 131 -3.93 -25.52 -22.74
C GLN A 131 -2.67 -25.64 -21.88
N SER A 132 -1.48 -25.47 -22.49
CA SER A 132 -0.22 -25.43 -21.75
C SER A 132 -0.15 -24.25 -20.79
N LEU A 133 -0.57 -23.06 -21.20
CA LEU A 133 -0.66 -21.89 -20.31
C LEU A 133 -1.66 -22.09 -19.19
N GLU A 134 -2.82 -22.68 -19.46
CA GLU A 134 -3.80 -22.98 -18.42
C GLU A 134 -3.23 -23.91 -17.35
N LYS A 135 -2.53 -24.97 -17.75
CA LYS A 135 -1.84 -25.86 -16.79
C LYS A 135 -0.78 -25.12 -16.01
N GLU A 136 0.00 -24.28 -16.68
CA GLU A 136 1.06 -23.48 -16.06
C GLU A 136 0.50 -22.45 -15.08
N SER A 137 -0.65 -21.84 -15.37
CA SER A 137 -1.29 -20.86 -14.51
C SER A 137 -1.63 -21.43 -13.12
N LYS A 138 -1.92 -22.73 -13.02
CA LYS A 138 -2.30 -23.42 -11.79
C LYS A 138 -1.13 -23.70 -10.84
N VAL A 139 0.11 -23.55 -11.31
CA VAL A 139 1.32 -23.88 -10.54
C VAL A 139 2.27 -22.67 -10.42
N ARG A 140 1.73 -21.46 -10.50
CA ARG A 140 2.50 -20.21 -10.34
C ARG A 140 2.53 -19.73 -8.89
N PRO A 141 3.48 -18.87 -8.52
CA PRO A 141 3.45 -18.19 -7.23
C PRO A 141 2.08 -17.52 -6.98
N GLY A 142 1.56 -17.68 -5.78
CA GLY A 142 0.22 -17.25 -5.36
C GLY A 142 -0.88 -18.29 -5.55
N MET A 143 -0.66 -19.36 -6.32
CA MET A 143 -1.64 -20.44 -6.50
C MET A 143 -1.53 -21.50 -5.38
N PRO A 144 -2.65 -22.16 -5.01
CA PRO A 144 -2.61 -23.28 -4.10
C PRO A 144 -1.72 -24.41 -4.64
N ALA A 145 -0.88 -24.98 -3.78
CA ALA A 145 -0.10 -26.17 -4.11
C ALA A 145 -1.03 -27.38 -4.28
N ALA A 146 -0.81 -28.16 -5.32
CA ALA A 146 -1.60 -29.36 -5.57
C ALA A 146 -1.30 -30.43 -4.51
N ASP A 147 -2.34 -31.14 -4.07
CA ASP A 147 -2.14 -32.29 -3.17
C ASP A 147 -1.45 -33.44 -3.88
N PHE A 148 -0.80 -34.30 -3.11
CA PHE A 148 -0.11 -35.47 -3.61
C PHE A 148 -0.31 -36.69 -2.69
N LYS A 149 -0.08 -37.86 -3.25
CA LYS A 149 -0.03 -39.13 -2.53
C LYS A 149 1.20 -39.90 -2.98
N VAL A 150 2.18 -40.00 -2.09
CA VAL A 150 3.50 -40.59 -2.36
C VAL A 150 3.97 -41.39 -1.13
N PHE A 151 4.99 -42.20 -1.30
CA PHE A 151 5.44 -43.14 -0.26
C PHE A 151 6.95 -43.00 -0.03
N ASP A 152 7.39 -43.22 1.20
CA ASP A 152 8.81 -43.33 1.54
C ASP A 152 9.38 -44.72 1.24
N ARG A 153 10.64 -44.92 1.56
CA ARG A 153 11.34 -46.21 1.34
C ARG A 153 10.78 -47.34 2.18
N GLU A 154 10.13 -47.06 3.31
CA GLU A 154 9.46 -48.02 4.19
C GLU A 154 8.01 -48.27 3.75
N GLY A 155 7.49 -47.56 2.77
CA GLY A 155 6.12 -47.67 2.26
C GLY A 155 5.09 -46.86 3.03
N LYS A 156 5.53 -45.95 3.90
CA LYS A 156 4.64 -45.03 4.61
C LYS A 156 4.13 -43.95 3.65
N GLU A 157 2.83 -43.72 3.70
CA GLU A 157 2.13 -42.72 2.87
C GLU A 157 2.31 -41.30 3.40
N TYR A 158 2.53 -40.35 2.47
CA TYR A 158 2.57 -38.92 2.71
C TYR A 158 1.71 -38.18 1.70
N THR A 159 1.03 -37.14 2.19
CA THR A 159 0.26 -36.17 1.40
C THR A 159 0.74 -34.76 1.72
N LEU A 160 0.31 -33.75 0.96
CA LEU A 160 0.62 -32.36 1.30
C LEU A 160 0.09 -31.99 2.70
N ALA A 161 -1.08 -32.51 3.08
CA ALA A 161 -1.68 -32.31 4.39
C ALA A 161 -0.80 -32.82 5.56
N SER A 162 0.08 -33.81 5.32
CA SER A 162 1.07 -34.29 6.32
C SER A 162 2.02 -33.20 6.81
N PHE A 163 2.15 -32.12 6.05
CA PHE A 163 3.09 -31.04 6.31
C PHE A 163 2.39 -29.68 6.48
N LYS A 164 1.08 -29.68 6.71
CA LYS A 164 0.28 -28.44 6.85
C LYS A 164 0.85 -27.48 7.89
N GLY A 165 0.85 -26.20 7.58
CA GLY A 165 1.33 -25.13 8.47
C GLY A 165 2.86 -24.98 8.52
N LYS A 166 3.59 -25.69 7.65
CA LYS A 166 5.06 -25.58 7.52
C LYS A 166 5.44 -24.99 6.16
N TYR A 167 6.61 -24.36 6.10
CA TYR A 167 7.25 -24.12 4.81
C TYR A 167 7.75 -25.42 4.24
N ILE A 168 7.57 -25.64 2.93
CA ILE A 168 8.00 -26.86 2.24
C ILE A 168 8.88 -26.44 1.05
N PHE A 169 10.08 -26.98 0.99
CA PHE A 169 10.86 -27.05 -0.25
C PHE A 169 10.55 -28.38 -0.91
N LEU A 170 9.87 -28.33 -2.07
CA LEU A 170 9.44 -29.50 -2.82
C LEU A 170 10.23 -29.59 -4.12
N GLU A 171 11.06 -30.65 -4.27
CA GLU A 171 11.82 -30.93 -5.48
C GLU A 171 11.24 -32.15 -6.21
N PHE A 172 11.28 -32.11 -7.53
CA PHE A 172 11.09 -33.26 -8.42
C PHE A 172 12.43 -33.67 -9.00
N SER A 173 12.80 -34.95 -8.83
CA SER A 173 14.09 -35.52 -9.20
C SER A 173 13.93 -36.92 -9.79
N ALA A 174 15.03 -37.58 -10.16
CA ALA A 174 15.05 -39.00 -10.56
C ALA A 174 16.46 -39.57 -10.45
N SER A 175 16.59 -40.88 -10.18
CA SER A 175 17.87 -41.58 -10.05
C SER A 175 18.72 -41.57 -11.34
N TRP A 176 18.10 -41.47 -12.49
CA TRP A 176 18.71 -41.37 -13.79
C TRP A 176 19.12 -39.94 -14.21
N CYS A 177 18.74 -38.92 -13.43
CA CYS A 177 18.92 -37.50 -13.77
C CYS A 177 20.31 -36.99 -13.30
N SER A 178 21.23 -36.85 -14.21
CA SER A 178 22.58 -36.33 -13.90
C SER A 178 22.60 -34.87 -13.43
N TRP A 179 21.63 -34.04 -13.90
CA TRP A 179 21.50 -32.66 -13.50
C TRP A 179 20.94 -32.52 -12.07
N CYS A 180 20.03 -33.40 -11.69
CA CYS A 180 19.51 -33.42 -10.33
C CYS A 180 20.64 -33.69 -9.31
N LYS A 181 21.55 -34.60 -9.65
CA LYS A 181 22.70 -34.90 -8.81
C LYS A 181 23.62 -33.71 -8.58
N LYS A 182 23.72 -32.79 -9.55
CA LYS A 182 24.46 -31.54 -9.42
C LYS A 182 23.79 -30.50 -8.50
N GLU A 183 22.48 -30.61 -8.26
CA GLU A 183 21.75 -29.72 -7.34
C GLU A 183 21.87 -30.20 -5.88
N ILE A 184 22.12 -31.49 -5.61
CA ILE A 184 22.16 -32.06 -4.26
C ILE A 184 23.06 -31.28 -3.29
N PRO A 185 24.29 -30.84 -3.66
CA PRO A 185 25.12 -30.07 -2.73
C PRO A 185 24.46 -28.77 -2.27
N SER A 186 23.83 -28.02 -3.16
CA SER A 186 23.14 -26.77 -2.84
C SER A 186 21.87 -27.00 -2.00
N ILE A 187 21.12 -28.06 -2.32
CA ILE A 187 19.94 -28.45 -1.53
C ILE A 187 20.37 -28.89 -0.12
N ARG A 188 21.47 -29.63 0.00
CA ARG A 188 22.04 -30.04 1.29
C ARG A 188 22.44 -28.81 2.13
N GLN A 189 23.12 -27.85 1.53
CA GLN A 189 23.48 -26.60 2.22
C GLN A 189 22.23 -25.86 2.72
N ALA A 190 21.19 -25.74 1.90
CA ALA A 190 19.92 -25.15 2.30
C ALA A 190 19.23 -25.98 3.39
N TYR A 191 19.23 -27.32 3.28
CA TYR A 191 18.66 -28.22 4.29
C TYR A 191 19.34 -28.03 5.65
N GLU A 192 20.66 -28.10 5.73
CA GLU A 192 21.38 -27.92 7.00
C GLU A 192 21.09 -26.58 7.67
N ARG A 193 20.89 -25.55 6.86
CA ARG A 193 20.61 -24.20 7.36
C ARG A 193 19.15 -24.01 7.81
N PHE A 194 18.19 -24.66 7.17
CA PHE A 194 16.77 -24.35 7.35
C PHE A 194 15.92 -25.55 7.83
N LYS A 195 16.50 -26.72 8.10
CA LYS A 195 15.78 -27.95 8.50
C LYS A 195 14.82 -27.80 9.68
N ASP A 196 15.08 -26.86 10.58
CA ASP A 196 14.21 -26.58 11.74
C ASP A 196 12.99 -25.74 11.38
N SER A 197 13.02 -25.02 10.26
CA SER A 197 11.97 -24.08 9.82
C SER A 197 11.29 -24.49 8.51
N VAL A 198 11.92 -25.33 7.70
CA VAL A 198 11.46 -25.76 6.38
C VAL A 198 11.52 -27.27 6.27
N VAL A 199 10.44 -27.88 5.79
CA VAL A 199 10.41 -29.30 5.43
C VAL A 199 10.96 -29.45 4.02
N PHE A 200 11.97 -30.28 3.83
CA PHE A 200 12.54 -30.59 2.52
C PHE A 200 11.99 -31.93 2.04
N ILE A 201 11.46 -31.95 0.82
CA ILE A 201 10.86 -33.12 0.17
C ILE A 201 11.38 -33.23 -1.25
N THR A 202 11.89 -34.40 -1.62
CA THR A 202 12.17 -34.75 -3.02
C THR A 202 11.20 -35.84 -3.46
N ILE A 203 10.40 -35.60 -4.50
CA ILE A 203 9.58 -36.61 -5.16
C ILE A 203 10.37 -37.14 -6.35
N HIS A 204 10.68 -38.45 -6.29
CA HIS A 204 11.44 -39.14 -7.33
C HIS A 204 10.50 -39.71 -8.40
N LEU A 205 10.77 -39.33 -9.67
CA LEU A 205 10.09 -39.84 -10.86
C LEU A 205 10.80 -41.10 -11.38
N ASP A 206 10.85 -42.10 -10.54
CA ASP A 206 11.40 -43.43 -10.85
C ASP A 206 10.28 -44.45 -11.01
N ASP A 207 10.53 -45.52 -11.78
CA ASP A 207 9.68 -46.69 -11.93
C ASP A 207 10.34 -47.96 -11.41
N ASN A 208 11.59 -47.88 -10.95
CA ASN A 208 12.35 -48.97 -10.41
C ASN A 208 12.80 -48.68 -8.98
N ARG A 209 12.24 -49.41 -8.02
CA ARG A 209 12.50 -49.23 -6.59
C ARG A 209 13.96 -49.44 -6.21
N ASP A 210 14.64 -50.43 -6.77
CA ASP A 210 16.01 -50.78 -6.39
C ASP A 210 17.00 -49.71 -6.89
N LYS A 211 16.81 -49.19 -8.09
CA LYS A 211 17.61 -48.08 -8.63
C LYS A 211 17.42 -46.82 -7.78
N TRP A 212 16.18 -46.50 -7.41
CA TRP A 212 15.87 -45.35 -6.55
C TRP A 212 16.55 -45.48 -5.18
N LEU A 213 16.42 -46.66 -4.49
CA LEU A 213 17.03 -46.89 -3.18
C LEU A 213 18.59 -46.80 -3.26
N LYS A 214 19.19 -47.40 -4.28
CA LYS A 214 20.62 -47.31 -4.50
C LYS A 214 21.10 -45.87 -4.71
N ASP A 215 20.34 -45.04 -5.40
CA ASP A 215 20.65 -43.62 -5.63
C ASP A 215 20.60 -42.84 -4.31
N LEU A 216 19.57 -43.06 -3.46
CA LEU A 216 19.47 -42.44 -2.14
C LEU A 216 20.63 -42.80 -1.22
N GLU A 217 21.06 -44.05 -1.21
CA GLU A 217 22.23 -44.51 -0.45
C GLU A 217 23.52 -43.83 -0.95
N THR A 218 23.69 -43.80 -2.28
CA THR A 218 24.90 -43.24 -2.91
C THR A 218 25.07 -41.75 -2.58
N HIS A 219 23.98 -41.02 -2.51
CA HIS A 219 24.03 -39.58 -2.28
C HIS A 219 23.76 -39.17 -0.81
N ALA A 220 23.51 -40.13 0.10
CA ALA A 220 23.30 -39.93 1.53
C ALA A 220 22.31 -38.74 1.80
N VAL A 221 21.12 -38.81 1.18
CA VAL A 221 20.12 -37.74 1.28
C VAL A 221 19.47 -37.76 2.66
N LEU A 222 19.36 -36.59 3.32
CA LEU A 222 18.99 -36.46 4.72
C LEU A 222 17.51 -36.01 4.95
N TRP A 223 16.81 -35.69 3.88
CA TRP A 223 15.44 -35.20 3.93
C TRP A 223 14.43 -36.22 3.36
N TYR A 224 13.15 -35.86 3.29
CA TYR A 224 12.10 -36.74 2.77
C TYR A 224 12.33 -37.06 1.29
N CYS A 225 12.57 -38.32 0.98
CA CYS A 225 12.67 -38.85 -0.37
C CYS A 225 11.49 -39.76 -0.63
N LEU A 226 10.58 -39.33 -1.48
CA LEU A 226 9.28 -39.96 -1.69
C LEU A 226 9.09 -40.33 -3.16
N THR A 227 8.25 -41.33 -3.46
CA THR A 227 7.95 -41.73 -4.83
C THR A 227 6.58 -42.41 -4.89
N ASP A 228 5.95 -42.46 -6.05
CA ASP A 228 4.81 -43.34 -6.37
C ASP A 228 5.17 -44.43 -7.37
N LEU A 229 6.45 -44.53 -7.75
CA LEU A 229 7.03 -45.45 -8.72
C LEU A 229 6.31 -45.47 -10.08
N LYS A 230 5.77 -44.33 -10.52
CA LYS A 230 5.05 -44.22 -11.79
C LYS A 230 5.78 -43.36 -12.84
N ALA A 231 7.02 -42.96 -12.57
CA ALA A 231 7.82 -42.11 -13.45
C ALA A 231 7.01 -40.91 -14.01
N TRP A 232 7.05 -40.67 -15.31
CA TRP A 232 6.28 -39.61 -15.97
C TRP A 232 4.75 -39.80 -15.96
N LYS A 233 4.26 -41.00 -15.59
CA LYS A 233 2.81 -41.27 -15.43
C LYS A 233 2.30 -40.82 -14.05
N SER A 234 3.18 -40.35 -13.16
CA SER A 234 2.85 -39.90 -11.82
C SER A 234 1.76 -38.81 -11.86
N PRO A 235 0.64 -38.99 -11.14
CA PRO A 235 -0.38 -37.95 -10.97
C PRO A 235 0.18 -36.66 -10.38
N VAL A 236 1.16 -36.77 -9.48
CA VAL A 236 1.81 -35.63 -8.82
C VAL A 236 2.61 -34.83 -9.84
N ALA A 237 3.42 -35.47 -10.69
CA ALA A 237 4.15 -34.80 -11.75
C ALA A 237 3.23 -34.03 -12.70
N LYS A 238 2.05 -34.62 -13.01
CA LYS A 238 1.03 -33.96 -13.85
C LYS A 238 0.39 -32.77 -13.14
N ALA A 239 0.05 -32.90 -11.85
CA ALA A 239 -0.59 -31.86 -11.06
C ALA A 239 0.32 -30.62 -10.92
N TYR A 240 1.64 -30.82 -10.77
CA TYR A 240 2.64 -29.76 -10.73
C TYR A 240 3.17 -29.36 -12.11
N ASN A 241 2.54 -29.82 -13.18
CA ASN A 241 2.92 -29.54 -14.57
C ASN A 241 4.43 -29.79 -14.84
N ILE A 242 4.98 -30.92 -14.32
CA ILE A 242 6.39 -31.28 -14.46
C ILE A 242 6.66 -31.85 -15.85
N ALA A 243 7.41 -31.12 -16.68
CA ALA A 243 7.84 -31.54 -18.00
C ALA A 243 9.34 -31.89 -18.05
N GLY A 244 10.06 -31.68 -16.97
CA GLY A 244 11.49 -32.00 -16.86
C GLY A 244 11.97 -31.93 -15.42
N VAL A 245 13.05 -32.66 -15.12
CA VAL A 245 13.75 -32.65 -13.82
C VAL A 245 15.19 -32.18 -14.00
N PRO A 246 15.80 -31.51 -13.00
CA PRO A 246 15.22 -31.13 -11.72
C PRO A 246 14.18 -30.02 -11.84
N ASN A 247 13.19 -29.99 -10.95
CA ASN A 247 12.25 -28.89 -10.80
C ASN A 247 11.89 -28.72 -9.32
N CYS A 248 11.66 -27.50 -8.85
CA CYS A 248 11.35 -27.28 -7.46
C CYS A 248 10.32 -26.17 -7.24
N PHE A 249 9.66 -26.24 -6.07
CA PHE A 249 8.70 -25.28 -5.57
C PHE A 249 9.03 -24.95 -4.11
N ILE A 250 8.74 -23.72 -3.68
CA ILE A 250 8.61 -23.40 -2.27
C ILE A 250 7.14 -23.15 -1.99
N ILE A 251 6.59 -23.86 -1.00
CA ILE A 251 5.20 -23.75 -0.57
C ILE A 251 5.21 -23.10 0.82
N GLY A 252 4.38 -22.07 1.01
CA GLY A 252 4.24 -21.36 2.26
C GLY A 252 3.41 -22.11 3.30
N LYS A 253 3.40 -21.64 4.54
CA LYS A 253 2.56 -22.18 5.64
C LYS A 253 1.06 -22.13 5.33
N ASP A 254 0.65 -21.20 4.46
CA ASP A 254 -0.70 -21.01 3.93
C ASP A 254 -1.07 -22.01 2.82
N GLY A 255 -0.14 -22.88 2.42
CA GLY A 255 -0.32 -23.85 1.35
C GLY A 255 -0.20 -23.26 -0.06
N LEU A 256 0.17 -21.96 -0.20
CA LEU A 256 0.35 -21.34 -1.51
C LEU A 256 1.79 -21.51 -2.00
N ILE A 257 1.95 -21.65 -3.31
CA ILE A 257 3.26 -21.63 -3.97
C ILE A 257 3.87 -20.23 -3.82
N LYS A 258 5.05 -20.12 -3.22
CA LYS A 258 5.78 -18.86 -3.04
C LYS A 258 6.87 -18.64 -4.10
N ALA A 259 7.47 -19.73 -4.58
CA ALA A 259 8.49 -19.69 -5.64
C ALA A 259 8.53 -21.03 -6.37
N LYS A 260 9.12 -21.02 -7.58
CA LYS A 260 9.36 -22.23 -8.39
C LYS A 260 10.60 -22.07 -9.25
N GLU A 261 11.12 -23.21 -9.74
CA GLU A 261 12.24 -23.26 -10.71
C GLU A 261 13.53 -22.60 -10.22
N LEU A 262 13.77 -22.63 -8.90
CA LEU A 262 15.00 -22.14 -8.30
C LEU A 262 16.15 -23.11 -8.54
N ARG A 263 17.39 -22.58 -8.54
CA ARG A 263 18.61 -23.36 -8.73
C ARG A 263 19.69 -22.91 -7.77
N ARG A 264 20.46 -23.87 -7.27
CA ARG A 264 21.67 -23.62 -6.47
C ARG A 264 21.42 -22.60 -5.35
N GLU A 265 22.15 -21.48 -5.36
CA GLU A 265 22.11 -20.41 -4.34
C GLU A 265 20.75 -19.71 -4.27
N GLU A 266 19.97 -19.68 -5.38
CA GLU A 266 18.63 -19.09 -5.39
C GLU A 266 17.69 -19.75 -4.36
N ILE A 267 17.88 -21.07 -4.10
CA ILE A 267 17.11 -21.82 -3.10
C ILE A 267 17.31 -21.21 -1.70
N THR A 268 18.59 -21.05 -1.33
CA THR A 268 18.97 -20.46 -0.03
C THR A 268 18.47 -19.02 0.10
N GLN A 269 18.73 -18.19 -0.91
CA GLN A 269 18.33 -16.78 -0.92
C GLN A 269 16.82 -16.61 -0.80
N GLN A 270 16.04 -17.41 -1.52
CA GLN A 270 14.59 -17.32 -1.48
C GLN A 270 14.00 -17.82 -0.15
N LEU A 271 14.56 -18.88 0.44
CA LEU A 271 14.16 -19.34 1.77
C LEU A 271 14.51 -18.31 2.85
N GLU A 272 15.69 -17.70 2.80
CA GLU A 272 16.07 -16.60 3.69
C GLU A 272 15.06 -15.45 3.64
N LYS A 273 14.74 -15.00 2.43
CA LYS A 273 13.78 -13.92 2.18
C LYS A 273 12.40 -14.24 2.79
N LEU A 274 11.89 -15.43 2.56
CA LEU A 274 10.58 -15.86 3.07
C LEU A 274 10.56 -16.01 4.60
N LEU A 275 11.61 -16.63 5.18
CA LEU A 275 11.70 -16.81 6.63
C LEU A 275 11.97 -15.49 7.38
N ALA A 276 12.67 -14.55 6.73
CA ALA A 276 12.84 -13.19 7.26
C ALA A 276 11.51 -12.45 7.28
N ALA A 277 10.73 -12.54 6.20
CA ALA A 277 9.40 -11.94 6.13
C ALA A 277 8.42 -12.53 7.15
N ASP A 278 8.53 -13.82 7.47
CA ASP A 278 7.68 -14.51 8.47
C ASP A 278 7.81 -13.91 9.90
N LYS A 279 8.86 -13.14 10.14
CA LYS A 279 9.06 -12.38 11.38
C LYS A 279 8.40 -11.00 11.38
N GLY A 280 7.66 -10.65 10.35
CA GLY A 280 7.08 -9.32 10.15
C GLY A 280 8.09 -8.28 9.66
N ILE A 281 7.77 -6.98 9.88
CA ILE A 281 8.66 -5.87 9.49
C ILE A 281 9.94 -5.92 10.32
N GLN A 282 11.09 -5.90 9.65
CA GLN A 282 12.40 -5.81 10.29
C GLN A 282 12.84 -4.35 10.35
N PHE A 283 12.70 -3.77 11.55
CA PHE A 283 13.16 -2.40 11.79
C PHE A 283 14.67 -2.36 12.03
N ARG A 284 15.36 -1.43 11.39
CA ARG A 284 16.78 -1.15 11.61
C ARG A 284 16.99 -0.58 13.01
N THR A 285 18.09 -0.97 13.63
CA THR A 285 18.63 -0.34 14.84
C THR A 285 19.71 0.65 14.40
N GLY A 286 19.72 1.86 14.94
CA GLY A 286 20.67 2.91 14.58
C GLY A 286 20.02 4.28 14.52
N SER A 287 20.76 5.27 14.05
CA SER A 287 20.30 6.64 13.91
C SER A 287 19.46 6.84 12.63
N PHE A 288 18.70 7.92 12.58
CA PHE A 288 18.02 8.32 11.34
C PHE A 288 19.01 8.63 10.21
N GLN A 289 20.22 9.12 10.56
CA GLN A 289 21.27 9.38 9.58
C GLN A 289 21.79 8.08 8.92
N ASP A 290 21.88 6.97 9.66
CA ASP A 290 22.26 5.67 9.09
C ASP A 290 21.22 5.19 8.06
N ALA A 291 19.94 5.42 8.36
CA ALA A 291 18.86 5.09 7.41
C ALA A 291 18.92 5.93 6.12
N LEU A 292 19.25 7.23 6.21
CA LEU A 292 19.45 8.08 5.03
C LEU A 292 20.61 7.59 4.17
N GLN A 293 21.75 7.22 4.78
CA GLN A 293 22.92 6.67 4.07
C GLN A 293 22.58 5.34 3.38
N GLU A 294 21.86 4.44 4.08
CA GLU A 294 21.43 3.16 3.48
C GLU A 294 20.46 3.40 2.31
N ALA A 295 19.53 4.36 2.44
CA ALA A 295 18.61 4.74 1.38
C ALA A 295 19.33 5.31 0.15
N GLU A 296 20.33 6.16 0.34
CA GLU A 296 21.17 6.69 -0.74
C GLU A 296 21.93 5.57 -1.46
N ALA A 297 22.53 4.63 -0.71
CA ALA A 297 23.30 3.52 -1.26
C ALA A 297 22.42 2.50 -2.01
N THR A 298 21.16 2.30 -1.59
CA THR A 298 20.27 1.25 -2.14
C THR A 298 19.22 1.77 -3.11
N GLY A 299 18.97 3.07 -3.14
CA GLY A 299 17.88 3.69 -3.90
C GLY A 299 16.47 3.41 -3.34
N LYS A 300 16.37 2.82 -2.13
CA LYS A 300 15.09 2.53 -1.48
C LYS A 300 14.55 3.75 -0.74
N LEU A 301 13.22 3.82 -0.64
CA LEU A 301 12.57 4.75 0.28
C LEU A 301 12.77 4.29 1.74
N ILE A 302 12.70 5.25 2.66
CA ILE A 302 12.66 4.97 4.10
C ILE A 302 11.19 4.90 4.53
N PHE A 303 10.82 3.82 5.22
CA PHE A 303 9.59 3.74 5.98
C PHE A 303 9.89 4.09 7.44
N LEU A 304 9.32 5.19 7.93
CA LEU A 304 9.48 5.65 9.30
C LEU A 304 8.17 5.50 10.07
N ASP A 305 8.17 4.66 11.12
CA ASP A 305 7.09 4.55 12.12
C ASP A 305 7.35 5.53 13.27
N GLY A 306 6.56 6.60 13.31
CA GLY A 306 6.54 7.56 14.42
C GLY A 306 5.49 7.17 15.45
N TYR A 307 5.93 6.72 16.62
CA TYR A 307 5.05 6.23 17.68
C TYR A 307 5.30 6.89 19.04
N THR A 308 4.41 6.64 20.01
CA THR A 308 4.64 6.92 21.44
C THR A 308 4.34 5.68 22.28
N SER A 309 4.96 5.59 23.45
CA SER A 309 4.85 4.41 24.32
C SER A 309 3.44 4.18 24.92
N TRP A 310 2.64 5.22 25.03
CA TRP A 310 1.25 5.18 25.56
C TRP A 310 0.19 4.97 24.47
N CYS A 311 0.54 5.10 23.20
CA CYS A 311 -0.38 5.03 22.08
C CYS A 311 -0.95 3.62 21.89
N ALA A 312 -2.24 3.43 22.13
CA ALA A 312 -2.91 2.14 21.98
C ALA A 312 -2.96 1.64 20.53
N PRO A 313 -3.31 2.47 19.51
CA PRO A 313 -3.24 2.04 18.11
C PRO A 313 -1.82 1.63 17.67
N CYS A 314 -0.77 2.31 18.17
CA CYS A 314 0.63 1.95 17.86
C CYS A 314 0.97 0.54 18.39
N LYS A 315 0.51 0.22 19.60
CA LYS A 315 0.69 -1.13 20.18
C LYS A 315 -0.02 -2.20 19.37
N MET A 316 -1.25 -1.92 18.93
CA MET A 316 -2.00 -2.82 18.05
C MET A 316 -1.24 -3.07 16.74
N MET A 317 -0.78 -2.03 16.05
CA MET A 317 0.02 -2.17 14.82
C MET A 317 1.27 -3.03 15.06
N ASN A 318 2.02 -2.80 16.14
CA ASN A 318 3.21 -3.57 16.48
C ASN A 318 2.94 -5.06 16.72
N THR A 319 1.79 -5.42 17.29
CA THR A 319 1.49 -6.81 17.70
C THR A 319 0.71 -7.60 16.66
N THR A 320 0.03 -6.94 15.73
CA THR A 320 -0.82 -7.61 14.72
C THR A 320 -0.34 -7.36 13.30
N VAL A 321 -0.16 -6.10 12.90
CA VAL A 321 0.13 -5.73 11.50
C VAL A 321 1.61 -5.88 11.19
N PHE A 322 2.50 -5.34 12.05
CA PHE A 322 3.94 -5.40 11.80
C PHE A 322 4.54 -6.80 11.97
N THR A 323 3.82 -7.71 12.63
CA THR A 323 4.19 -9.13 12.76
C THR A 323 3.61 -9.99 11.66
N ASP A 324 2.73 -9.45 10.81
CA ASP A 324 2.12 -10.16 9.69
C ASP A 324 3.19 -10.50 8.63
N PRO A 325 3.27 -11.77 8.16
CA PRO A 325 4.26 -12.18 7.17
C PRO A 325 4.14 -11.47 5.82
N GLU A 326 2.93 -11.14 5.37
CA GLU A 326 2.71 -10.45 4.09
C GLU A 326 3.18 -9.01 4.18
N VAL A 327 2.84 -8.34 5.29
CA VAL A 327 3.35 -6.99 5.60
C VAL A 327 4.88 -7.02 5.71
N GLY A 328 5.44 -7.98 6.47
CA GLY A 328 6.90 -8.13 6.60
C GLY A 328 7.59 -8.32 5.26
N HIS A 329 7.05 -9.19 4.40
CA HIS A 329 7.60 -9.41 3.05
C HIS A 329 7.61 -8.12 2.23
N PHE A 330 6.46 -7.42 2.17
CA PHE A 330 6.32 -6.19 1.41
C PHE A 330 7.28 -5.09 1.91
N PHE A 331 7.29 -4.84 3.23
CA PHE A 331 8.10 -3.75 3.78
C PHE A 331 9.61 -4.01 3.72
N ASN A 332 10.06 -5.23 4.01
CA ASN A 332 11.48 -5.59 3.98
C ASN A 332 12.05 -5.60 2.56
N GLU A 333 11.20 -5.83 1.55
CA GLU A 333 11.60 -5.77 0.14
C GLU A 333 11.77 -4.34 -0.36
N HIS A 334 10.85 -3.44 0.01
CA HIS A 334 10.72 -2.13 -0.64
C HIS A 334 11.36 -0.98 0.15
N PHE A 335 11.55 -1.14 1.49
CA PHE A 335 11.92 -0.01 2.34
C PHE A 335 13.15 -0.28 3.22
N ILE A 336 13.78 0.81 3.64
CA ILE A 336 14.60 0.86 4.85
C ILE A 336 13.64 1.19 5.99
N ASN A 337 13.33 0.17 6.83
CA ASN A 337 12.33 0.31 7.88
C ASN A 337 12.97 0.83 9.17
N VAL A 338 12.50 1.95 9.69
CA VAL A 338 12.93 2.54 10.97
C VAL A 338 11.73 2.92 11.83
N LYS A 339 11.92 2.91 13.15
CA LYS A 339 10.89 3.37 14.09
C LYS A 339 11.48 4.17 15.23
N PHE A 340 10.80 5.26 15.60
CA PHE A 340 11.26 6.15 16.65
C PHE A 340 10.14 6.49 17.64
N ASP A 341 10.48 6.48 18.94
CA ASP A 341 9.60 7.03 19.98
C ASP A 341 9.68 8.57 19.91
N MET A 342 8.59 9.21 19.50
CA MET A 342 8.54 10.65 19.23
C MET A 342 8.68 11.51 20.50
N GLU A 343 8.68 10.90 21.69
CA GLU A 343 8.91 11.57 22.96
C GLU A 343 10.35 11.40 23.47
N LYS A 344 11.21 10.61 22.79
CA LYS A 344 12.56 10.27 23.25
C LYS A 344 13.62 10.50 22.19
N GLY A 345 14.82 10.85 22.65
CA GLY A 345 16.02 10.94 21.83
C GLY A 345 15.79 11.71 20.52
N GLU A 346 16.28 11.15 19.44
CA GLU A 346 16.18 11.68 18.07
C GLU A 346 14.72 11.82 17.57
N GLY A 347 13.79 11.04 18.13
CA GLY A 347 12.37 11.12 17.76
C GLY A 347 11.76 12.50 18.03
N ARG A 348 12.22 13.24 19.04
CA ARG A 348 11.74 14.61 19.33
C ARG A 348 12.07 15.60 18.20
N GLU A 349 13.22 15.43 17.57
CA GLU A 349 13.66 16.25 16.44
C GLU A 349 12.88 15.88 15.18
N LEU A 350 12.68 14.58 14.94
CA LEU A 350 11.87 14.06 13.84
C LEU A 350 10.40 14.49 13.97
N LEU A 351 9.85 14.48 15.18
CA LEU A 351 8.51 14.99 15.47
C LEU A 351 8.33 16.44 14.97
N LYS A 352 9.30 17.31 15.33
CA LYS A 352 9.30 18.72 14.93
C LYS A 352 9.53 18.87 13.42
N ARG A 353 10.53 18.16 12.88
CA ARG A 353 10.92 18.22 11.46
C ARG A 353 9.75 17.91 10.55
N TYR A 354 8.97 16.86 10.86
CA TYR A 354 7.86 16.40 10.04
C TYR A 354 6.49 16.89 10.54
N GLY A 355 6.44 17.67 11.60
CA GLY A 355 5.19 18.25 12.12
C GLY A 355 4.15 17.18 12.47
N MET A 356 4.55 16.08 13.11
CA MET A 356 3.62 15.03 13.51
C MET A 356 2.76 15.48 14.69
N GLN A 357 1.43 15.30 14.60
CA GLN A 357 0.47 15.76 15.61
C GLN A 357 -0.30 14.62 16.27
N VAL A 358 -0.35 13.46 15.61
CA VAL A 358 -1.12 12.29 16.01
C VAL A 358 -0.30 11.02 15.85
N PHE A 359 -0.67 9.95 16.54
CA PHE A 359 0.07 8.68 16.52
C PHE A 359 -0.87 7.48 16.37
N PRO A 360 -0.43 6.44 15.61
CA PRO A 360 0.83 6.40 14.85
C PRO A 360 0.81 7.28 13.60
N THR A 361 1.98 7.79 13.21
CA THR A 361 2.20 8.45 11.91
C THR A 361 3.32 7.73 11.18
N TYR A 362 3.04 7.32 9.96
CA TYR A 362 3.97 6.63 9.07
C TYR A 362 4.39 7.55 7.95
N LEU A 363 5.69 7.65 7.72
CA LEU A 363 6.25 8.45 6.63
C LEU A 363 6.97 7.56 5.63
N LEU A 364 6.77 7.83 4.36
CA LEU A 364 7.67 7.44 3.29
C LEU A 364 8.57 8.63 2.99
N LEU A 365 9.89 8.42 3.08
CA LEU A 365 10.88 9.46 2.87
C LEU A 365 11.83 9.05 1.74
N ASP A 366 12.31 10.03 0.97
CA ASP A 366 13.41 9.82 0.04
C ASP A 366 14.78 9.77 0.76
N ALA A 367 15.85 9.49 0.01
CA ALA A 367 17.19 9.43 0.56
C ALA A 367 17.72 10.77 1.09
N ALA A 368 17.15 11.91 0.69
CA ALA A 368 17.45 13.21 1.26
C ALA A 368 16.63 13.51 2.53
N GLY A 369 15.73 12.62 2.93
CA GLY A 369 14.82 12.76 4.06
C GLY A 369 13.65 13.71 3.79
N ASN A 370 13.27 13.92 2.53
CA ASN A 370 12.05 14.63 2.19
C ASN A 370 10.84 13.71 2.30
N GLU A 371 9.72 14.26 2.78
CA GLU A 371 8.47 13.52 2.88
C GLU A 371 7.87 13.27 1.49
N VAL A 372 7.78 11.99 1.11
CA VAL A 372 7.12 11.54 -0.13
C VAL A 372 5.64 11.32 0.12
N HIS A 373 5.31 10.61 1.22
CA HIS A 373 3.93 10.29 1.58
C HIS A 373 3.78 10.14 3.09
N ARG A 374 2.54 10.22 3.55
CA ARG A 374 2.17 10.08 4.97
C ARG A 374 0.88 9.30 5.11
N VAL A 375 0.90 8.32 6.03
CA VAL A 375 -0.27 7.57 6.47
C VAL A 375 -0.41 7.73 7.98
N VAL A 376 -1.63 7.88 8.49
CA VAL A 376 -1.89 8.14 9.90
C VAL A 376 -2.94 7.18 10.44
N GLY A 377 -2.74 6.71 11.67
CA GLY A 377 -3.71 5.87 12.39
C GLY A 377 -3.42 4.38 12.32
N GLY A 378 -4.25 3.60 13.03
CA GLY A 378 -4.20 2.14 12.99
C GLY A 378 -5.02 1.61 11.82
N HIS A 379 -4.49 0.60 11.14
CA HIS A 379 -5.10 -0.05 9.97
C HIS A 379 -5.01 -1.57 10.12
N ASP A 380 -5.80 -2.33 9.37
CA ASP A 380 -5.52 -3.74 9.14
C ASP A 380 -4.38 -3.94 8.13
N ALA A 381 -3.88 -5.17 8.02
CA ALA A 381 -2.72 -5.49 7.19
C ALA A 381 -2.92 -5.15 5.70
N GLY A 382 -4.08 -5.52 5.15
CA GLY A 382 -4.40 -5.31 3.73
C GLY A 382 -4.53 -3.83 3.40
N GLU A 383 -5.28 -3.08 4.22
CA GLU A 383 -5.46 -1.64 4.06
C GLU A 383 -4.13 -0.89 4.24
N PHE A 384 -3.29 -1.30 5.19
CA PHE A 384 -1.99 -0.70 5.42
C PHE A 384 -1.07 -0.84 4.20
N ILE A 385 -0.95 -2.06 3.64
CA ILE A 385 -0.19 -2.29 2.40
C ILE A 385 -0.73 -1.44 1.25
N ARG A 386 -2.07 -1.35 1.11
CA ARG A 386 -2.72 -0.56 0.06
C ARG A 386 -2.33 0.92 0.15
N LEU A 387 -2.46 1.52 1.33
CA LEU A 387 -2.15 2.94 1.56
C LEU A 387 -0.66 3.24 1.32
N ILE A 388 0.24 2.37 1.80
CA ILE A 388 1.68 2.53 1.58
C ILE A 388 2.03 2.38 0.10
N ARG A 389 1.41 1.44 -0.61
CA ARG A 389 1.62 1.23 -2.05
C ARG A 389 1.15 2.42 -2.87
N GLU A 390 0.02 3.05 -2.51
CA GLU A 390 -0.43 4.31 -3.12
C GLU A 390 0.61 5.42 -2.92
N GLY A 391 1.22 5.49 -1.72
CA GLY A 391 2.28 6.44 -1.42
C GLY A 391 3.59 6.22 -2.17
N MET A 392 3.84 5.03 -2.69
CA MET A 392 5.01 4.73 -3.54
C MET A 392 4.82 5.20 -4.98
N ASP A 393 3.58 5.36 -5.41
CA ASP A 393 3.27 5.84 -6.76
C ASP A 393 3.48 7.37 -6.83
N PRO A 394 4.40 7.86 -7.69
CA PRO A 394 4.64 9.29 -7.84
C PRO A 394 3.39 10.11 -8.21
N GLU A 395 2.39 9.51 -8.86
CA GLU A 395 1.15 10.19 -9.24
C GLU A 395 0.14 10.30 -8.07
N ASN A 396 0.23 9.39 -7.08
CA ASN A 396 -0.72 9.27 -5.97
C ASN A 396 -0.11 9.69 -4.62
N SER A 397 1.21 9.82 -4.52
CA SER A 397 1.86 10.30 -3.31
C SER A 397 1.53 11.77 -3.01
N ILE A 398 1.58 12.15 -1.73
CA ILE A 398 1.36 13.57 -1.32
C ILE A 398 2.34 14.49 -2.04
N ALA A 399 3.62 14.14 -2.13
CA ALA A 399 4.64 14.95 -2.81
C ALA A 399 4.37 15.06 -4.32
N GLY A 400 3.99 13.97 -4.97
CA GLY A 400 3.66 13.99 -6.39
C GLY A 400 2.41 14.81 -6.69
N MET A 401 1.35 14.64 -5.91
CA MET A 401 0.15 15.46 -6.05
C MET A 401 0.40 16.92 -5.74
N GLN A 402 1.24 17.23 -4.74
CA GLN A 402 1.66 18.61 -4.46
C GLN A 402 2.37 19.22 -5.67
N LYS A 403 3.32 18.51 -6.26
CA LYS A 403 4.04 18.97 -7.46
C LYS A 403 3.07 19.24 -8.62
N ARG A 404 2.11 18.34 -8.88
CA ARG A 404 1.07 18.53 -9.90
C ARG A 404 0.24 19.79 -9.62
N TYR A 405 -0.16 19.98 -8.38
CA TYR A 405 -0.89 21.20 -7.95
C TYR A 405 -0.06 22.47 -8.17
N GLU A 406 1.23 22.46 -7.81
CA GLU A 406 2.16 23.59 -7.99
C GLU A 406 2.43 23.90 -9.47
N THR A 407 2.44 22.89 -10.34
CA THR A 407 2.60 23.05 -11.79
C THR A 407 1.31 23.43 -12.51
N GLY A 408 0.20 23.62 -11.78
CA GLY A 408 -1.02 24.21 -12.32
C GLY A 408 -2.14 23.22 -12.67
N ASP A 409 -2.02 21.92 -12.29
CA ASP A 409 -3.14 20.98 -12.45
C ASP A 409 -4.29 21.41 -11.54
N ARG A 410 -5.46 21.65 -12.14
CA ARG A 410 -6.70 22.12 -11.49
C ARG A 410 -7.92 21.33 -11.95
N GLU A 411 -7.71 20.11 -12.48
CA GLU A 411 -8.84 19.26 -12.83
C GLU A 411 -9.60 18.83 -11.57
N ALA A 412 -10.93 18.88 -11.61
CA ALA A 412 -11.79 18.68 -10.44
C ALA A 412 -11.53 17.32 -9.75
N ASP A 413 -11.41 16.25 -10.54
CA ASP A 413 -11.14 14.90 -10.01
C ASP A 413 -9.75 14.79 -9.36
N PHE A 414 -8.76 15.51 -9.88
CA PHE A 414 -7.44 15.61 -9.26
C PHE A 414 -7.54 16.35 -7.92
N LEU A 415 -8.22 17.51 -7.87
CA LEU A 415 -8.35 18.30 -6.65
C LEU A 415 -9.08 17.52 -5.55
N ARG A 416 -10.16 16.76 -5.86
CA ARG A 416 -10.88 15.88 -4.92
C ARG A 416 -9.95 14.83 -4.32
N ARG A 417 -9.21 14.11 -5.18
CA ARG A 417 -8.23 13.11 -4.72
C ARG A 417 -7.13 13.76 -3.88
N TYR A 418 -6.61 14.90 -4.27
CA TYR A 418 -5.57 15.59 -3.51
C TYR A 418 -6.07 16.02 -2.12
N ILE A 419 -7.27 16.58 -2.00
CA ILE A 419 -7.89 16.90 -0.70
C ILE A 419 -8.03 15.66 0.16
N THR A 420 -8.50 14.55 -0.41
CA THR A 420 -8.67 13.27 0.32
C THR A 420 -7.33 12.73 0.81
N THR A 421 -6.30 12.76 -0.04
CA THR A 421 -4.94 12.32 0.31
C THR A 421 -4.31 13.20 1.39
N LEU A 422 -4.46 14.52 1.30
CA LEU A 422 -4.02 15.45 2.34
C LEU A 422 -4.74 15.19 3.67
N GLY A 423 -6.04 14.94 3.64
CA GLY A 423 -6.84 14.62 4.81
C GLY A 423 -6.41 13.32 5.48
N GLY A 424 -6.14 12.27 4.71
CA GLY A 424 -5.60 10.99 5.19
C GLY A 424 -4.23 11.14 5.83
N GLY A 425 -3.39 12.05 5.31
CA GLY A 425 -2.08 12.39 5.86
C GLY A 425 -2.09 13.46 6.97
N TYR A 426 -3.26 13.91 7.45
CA TYR A 426 -3.38 15.00 8.45
C TYR A 426 -2.68 16.30 8.04
N ARG A 427 -2.66 16.60 6.72
CA ARG A 427 -2.12 17.85 6.17
C ARG A 427 -3.23 18.90 6.01
N PHE A 428 -3.98 19.11 7.08
CA PHE A 428 -5.12 20.03 7.11
C PHE A 428 -4.76 21.48 6.80
N ASP A 429 -3.51 21.86 7.03
CA ASP A 429 -2.94 23.17 6.69
C ASP A 429 -3.03 23.51 5.19
N LYS A 430 -2.98 22.50 4.31
CA LYS A 430 -3.00 22.66 2.85
C LYS A 430 -4.40 22.59 2.22
N ILE A 431 -5.33 21.94 2.90
CA ILE A 431 -6.66 21.67 2.35
C ILE A 431 -7.47 22.94 2.00
N PRO A 432 -7.49 24.01 2.81
CA PRO A 432 -8.33 25.18 2.51
C PRO A 432 -8.05 25.80 1.14
N ALA A 433 -6.77 25.92 0.75
CA ALA A 433 -6.40 26.45 -0.56
C ALA A 433 -6.88 25.57 -1.72
N VAL A 434 -6.80 24.23 -1.56
CA VAL A 434 -7.23 23.28 -2.59
C VAL A 434 -8.76 23.22 -2.69
N LEU A 435 -9.48 23.33 -1.56
CA LEU A 435 -10.94 23.45 -1.54
C LEU A 435 -11.41 24.71 -2.25
N ASP A 436 -10.74 25.84 -2.02
CA ASP A 436 -11.06 27.10 -2.69
C ASP A 436 -10.88 26.99 -4.21
N GLU A 437 -9.82 26.31 -4.70
CA GLU A 437 -9.61 26.05 -6.13
C GLU A 437 -10.70 25.11 -6.69
N LEU A 438 -11.04 24.03 -5.99
CA LEU A 438 -12.10 23.09 -6.40
C LEU A 438 -13.43 23.83 -6.54
N CYS A 439 -13.77 24.65 -5.54
CA CYS A 439 -15.02 25.42 -5.53
C CYS A 439 -15.05 26.48 -6.65
N ARG A 440 -13.93 27.14 -6.95
CA ARG A 440 -13.83 28.06 -8.09
C ARG A 440 -13.96 27.35 -9.44
N LYS A 441 -13.34 26.18 -9.57
CA LYS A 441 -13.37 25.38 -10.80
C LYS A 441 -14.80 24.89 -11.10
N ASN A 442 -15.49 24.34 -10.10
CA ASN A 442 -16.81 23.77 -10.26
C ASN A 442 -17.93 24.82 -10.29
N GLY A 443 -17.78 25.95 -9.57
CA GLY A 443 -18.81 26.97 -9.53
C GLY A 443 -20.19 26.39 -9.17
N GLU A 444 -21.20 26.69 -9.98
CA GLU A 444 -22.57 26.20 -9.78
C GLU A 444 -22.75 24.69 -10.08
N THR A 445 -21.73 24.01 -10.61
CA THR A 445 -21.76 22.55 -10.88
C THR A 445 -21.24 21.71 -9.72
N VAL A 446 -21.16 22.26 -8.51
CA VAL A 446 -20.79 21.53 -7.29
C VAL A 446 -21.69 20.31 -7.10
N ASN A 447 -21.09 19.16 -6.74
CA ASN A 447 -21.80 17.91 -6.59
C ASN A 447 -21.77 17.39 -5.13
N GLU A 448 -22.37 16.22 -4.88
CA GLU A 448 -22.42 15.63 -3.54
C GLU A 448 -21.03 15.32 -2.99
N GLU A 449 -20.09 14.84 -3.82
CA GLU A 449 -18.72 14.56 -3.39
C GLU A 449 -18.00 15.84 -2.94
N ASP A 450 -18.15 16.94 -3.68
CA ASP A 450 -17.62 18.24 -3.30
C ASP A 450 -18.19 18.68 -1.95
N TRP A 451 -19.50 18.51 -1.76
CA TRP A 451 -20.15 18.85 -0.48
C TRP A 451 -19.60 18.04 0.68
N GLN A 452 -19.36 16.72 0.50
CA GLN A 452 -18.78 15.88 1.56
C GLN A 452 -17.37 16.34 1.93
N LEU A 453 -16.54 16.73 0.96
CA LEU A 453 -15.21 17.28 1.21
C LEU A 453 -15.29 18.64 1.93
N ILE A 454 -16.15 19.54 1.48
CA ILE A 454 -16.38 20.84 2.12
C ILE A 454 -16.83 20.64 3.57
N ARG A 455 -17.86 19.83 3.79
CA ARG A 455 -18.40 19.55 5.12
C ARG A 455 -17.38 18.98 6.09
N ARG A 456 -16.49 18.14 5.58
CA ARG A 456 -15.48 17.43 6.37
C ARG A 456 -14.28 18.31 6.74
N TYR A 457 -13.81 19.12 5.81
CA TYR A 457 -12.51 19.77 5.95
C TYR A 457 -12.55 21.29 6.08
N LEU A 458 -13.64 21.93 5.75
CA LEU A 458 -13.73 23.37 5.85
C LEU A 458 -13.90 23.80 7.30
N SER A 459 -12.99 24.65 7.78
CA SER A 459 -13.00 25.21 9.13
C SER A 459 -12.74 26.72 9.17
N ASP A 460 -12.31 27.34 8.06
CA ASP A 460 -12.03 28.76 7.98
C ASP A 460 -13.23 29.53 7.40
N PRO A 461 -13.92 30.36 8.22
CA PRO A 461 -15.01 31.18 7.73
C PRO A 461 -14.61 32.32 6.79
N SER A 462 -13.30 32.60 6.66
CA SER A 462 -12.79 33.63 5.75
C SER A 462 -12.50 33.08 4.35
N SER A 463 -12.56 31.74 4.15
CA SER A 463 -12.28 31.08 2.88
C SER A 463 -13.28 31.44 1.79
N TYR A 464 -12.83 31.40 0.54
CA TYR A 464 -13.72 31.55 -0.61
C TYR A 464 -14.84 30.48 -0.60
N THR A 465 -14.49 29.24 -0.30
CA THR A 465 -15.45 28.12 -0.24
C THR A 465 -16.56 28.37 0.78
N PHE A 466 -16.24 28.87 1.98
CA PHE A 466 -17.27 29.20 2.97
C PHE A 466 -18.22 30.28 2.46
N HIS A 467 -17.68 31.36 1.90
CA HIS A 467 -18.49 32.45 1.36
C HIS A 467 -19.34 31.99 0.18
N PHE A 468 -18.83 31.09 -0.66
CA PHE A 468 -19.57 30.48 -1.75
C PHE A 468 -20.77 29.68 -1.24
N VAL A 469 -20.56 28.74 -0.30
CA VAL A 469 -21.63 27.95 0.32
C VAL A 469 -22.67 28.85 0.95
N ALA A 470 -22.22 29.85 1.74
CA ALA A 470 -23.12 30.77 2.43
C ALA A 470 -23.92 31.67 1.48
N LYS A 471 -23.44 31.96 0.28
CA LYS A 471 -24.13 32.77 -0.74
C LYS A 471 -25.04 31.92 -1.62
N HIS A 472 -24.68 30.67 -1.91
CA HIS A 472 -25.38 29.79 -2.85
C HIS A 472 -25.99 28.57 -2.13
N ARG A 473 -26.68 28.80 -1.02
CA ARG A 473 -27.29 27.74 -0.17
C ARG A 473 -28.16 26.78 -0.95
N GLU A 474 -28.88 27.29 -1.95
CA GLU A 474 -29.79 26.52 -2.81
C GLU A 474 -29.08 25.36 -3.55
N LEU A 475 -27.81 25.50 -3.91
CA LEU A 475 -27.05 24.46 -4.56
C LEU A 475 -26.79 23.26 -3.63
N PHE A 476 -26.71 23.52 -2.33
CA PHE A 476 -26.36 22.50 -1.34
C PHE A 476 -27.56 21.80 -0.73
N THR A 477 -28.76 22.40 -0.84
CA THR A 477 -30.02 21.80 -0.31
C THR A 477 -30.44 20.53 -1.08
N ALA A 478 -29.79 20.22 -2.22
CA ALA A 478 -29.91 18.93 -2.88
C ALA A 478 -29.22 17.77 -2.09
N TYR A 479 -28.27 18.07 -1.20
CA TYR A 479 -27.42 17.12 -0.50
C TYR A 479 -27.58 17.13 1.02
N ILE A 480 -28.19 18.17 1.57
CA ILE A 480 -28.42 18.35 3.01
C ILE A 480 -29.69 19.16 3.27
N ALA A 481 -30.39 18.83 4.36
CA ALA A 481 -31.58 19.60 4.76
C ALA A 481 -31.22 21.07 5.06
N PRO A 482 -32.07 22.03 4.69
CA PRO A 482 -31.80 23.45 4.89
C PRO A 482 -31.43 23.82 6.34
N GLU A 483 -32.08 23.20 7.31
CA GLU A 483 -31.84 23.43 8.74
C GLU A 483 -30.45 22.91 9.16
N GLU A 484 -30.04 21.77 8.63
CA GLU A 484 -28.72 21.20 8.90
C GLU A 484 -27.60 22.01 8.21
N LEU A 485 -27.85 22.54 7.01
CA LEU A 485 -26.90 23.44 6.33
C LEU A 485 -26.68 24.72 7.15
N GLU A 486 -27.75 25.33 7.66
CA GLU A 486 -27.65 26.53 8.51
C GLU A 486 -26.91 26.23 9.83
N ALA A 487 -27.17 25.09 10.45
CA ALA A 487 -26.48 24.67 11.65
C ALA A 487 -24.97 24.47 11.37
N TRP A 488 -24.61 23.89 10.21
CA TRP A 488 -23.23 23.75 9.79
C TRP A 488 -22.56 25.12 9.52
N ILE A 489 -23.19 26.02 8.81
CA ILE A 489 -22.68 27.39 8.57
C ILE A 489 -22.45 28.10 9.92
N GLN A 490 -23.40 28.00 10.84
CA GLN A 490 -23.25 28.58 12.18
C GLN A 490 -22.08 27.97 12.94
N LYS A 491 -21.91 26.66 12.88
CA LYS A 491 -20.78 25.94 13.53
C LYS A 491 -19.42 26.41 13.01
N VAL A 492 -19.27 26.56 11.69
CA VAL A 492 -18.03 27.06 11.06
C VAL A 492 -17.69 28.48 11.53
N LEU A 493 -18.68 29.32 11.75
CA LEU A 493 -18.48 30.69 12.30
C LEU A 493 -18.27 30.69 13.82
N TYR A 494 -19.01 29.88 14.57
CA TYR A 494 -18.97 29.85 16.02
C TYR A 494 -17.60 29.45 16.57
N VAL A 495 -16.99 28.38 16.04
CA VAL A 495 -15.74 27.83 16.57
C VAL A 495 -14.59 28.84 16.55
N PRO A 496 -14.28 29.54 15.44
CA PRO A 496 -13.25 30.58 15.43
C PRO A 496 -13.57 31.79 16.31
N VAL A 497 -14.83 32.22 16.36
CA VAL A 497 -15.27 33.32 17.23
C VAL A 497 -15.06 32.96 18.68
N PHE A 498 -15.55 31.78 19.10
CA PHE A 498 -15.43 31.29 20.47
C PHE A 498 -13.97 31.09 20.86
N ASN A 499 -13.15 30.41 20.02
CA ASN A 499 -11.77 30.15 20.30
C ASN A 499 -10.93 31.43 20.38
N THR A 500 -11.21 32.43 19.53
CA THR A 500 -10.54 33.72 19.59
C THR A 500 -10.79 34.39 20.95
N VAL A 501 -12.04 34.45 21.40
CA VAL A 501 -12.38 35.03 22.70
C VAL A 501 -11.83 34.18 23.84
N ASN A 502 -11.93 32.86 23.74
CA ASN A 502 -11.44 31.94 24.77
C ASN A 502 -9.92 32.09 24.99
N SER A 503 -9.14 32.14 23.91
CA SER A 503 -7.68 32.30 24.02
C SER A 503 -7.26 33.67 24.60
N LEU A 504 -8.06 34.70 24.39
CA LEU A 504 -7.81 36.03 24.99
C LEU A 504 -8.18 36.07 26.50
N VAL A 505 -9.15 35.28 26.92
CA VAL A 505 -9.60 35.24 28.34
C VAL A 505 -8.73 34.31 29.19
N PHE A 506 -8.30 33.16 28.65
CA PHE A 506 -7.60 32.12 29.42
C PHE A 506 -6.11 32.01 29.11
N ASP A 507 -5.69 32.30 27.86
CA ASP A 507 -4.30 32.16 27.43
C ASP A 507 -3.55 33.50 27.42
N GLU A 508 -4.21 34.59 27.81
CA GLU A 508 -3.66 35.95 27.86
C GLU A 508 -3.01 36.42 26.54
N LYS A 509 -3.52 35.93 25.39
CA LYS A 509 -3.01 36.35 24.08
C LYS A 509 -3.33 37.81 23.79
N GLU A 510 -2.47 38.45 22.99
CA GLU A 510 -2.68 39.83 22.58
C GLU A 510 -3.93 39.99 21.70
N TYR A 511 -4.63 41.11 21.86
CA TYR A 511 -5.82 41.44 21.09
C TYR A 511 -5.46 41.82 19.64
N ASP A 512 -6.00 41.10 18.68
CA ASP A 512 -5.87 41.36 17.26
C ASP A 512 -7.14 42.03 16.69
N ALA A 513 -7.09 43.37 16.53
CA ALA A 513 -8.20 44.13 15.96
C ALA A 513 -8.52 43.71 14.50
N GLY A 514 -7.52 43.31 13.73
CA GLY A 514 -7.70 42.80 12.36
C GLY A 514 -8.53 41.53 12.35
N ARG A 515 -8.21 40.59 13.24
CA ARG A 515 -8.96 39.32 13.39
C ARG A 515 -10.43 39.58 13.79
N PHE A 516 -10.68 40.47 14.77
CA PHE A 516 -12.05 40.84 15.17
C PHE A 516 -12.84 41.49 14.02
N LYS A 517 -12.18 42.37 13.23
CA LYS A 517 -12.82 42.97 12.06
C LYS A 517 -13.19 41.93 11.00
N THR A 518 -12.30 40.98 10.75
CA THR A 518 -12.53 39.88 9.80
C THR A 518 -13.69 39.01 10.26
N LEU A 519 -13.70 38.54 11.52
CA LEU A 519 -14.77 37.73 12.06
C LEU A 519 -16.12 38.42 11.99
N ARG A 520 -16.18 39.75 12.29
CA ARG A 520 -17.41 40.54 12.15
C ARG A 520 -17.91 40.65 10.70
N LYS A 521 -16.97 40.67 9.73
CA LYS A 521 -17.30 40.65 8.31
C LYS A 521 -17.92 39.29 7.93
N ASP A 522 -17.28 38.21 8.34
CA ASP A 522 -17.71 36.85 7.99
C ASP A 522 -19.08 36.51 8.62
N ILE A 523 -19.31 36.91 9.87
CA ILE A 523 -20.61 36.74 10.54
C ILE A 523 -21.77 37.41 9.77
N LYS A 524 -21.51 38.48 8.99
CA LYS A 524 -22.58 39.14 8.19
C LYS A 524 -23.16 38.26 7.09
N ILE A 525 -22.50 37.14 6.76
CA ILE A 525 -22.98 36.18 5.75
C ILE A 525 -24.16 35.35 6.26
N VAL A 526 -24.23 35.08 7.58
CA VAL A 526 -25.32 34.30 8.18
C VAL A 526 -26.65 35.10 8.29
N ARG A 527 -27.74 34.40 8.58
CA ARG A 527 -29.04 35.00 8.80
C ARG A 527 -29.04 35.94 10.01
N PRO A 528 -29.93 36.95 10.02
CA PRO A 528 -29.94 37.98 11.08
C PRO A 528 -30.01 37.47 12.52
N GLU A 529 -30.81 36.42 12.78
CA GLU A 529 -30.99 35.87 14.13
C GLU A 529 -29.71 35.26 14.67
N GLN A 530 -29.03 34.44 13.85
CA GLN A 530 -27.75 33.81 14.18
C GLN A 530 -26.60 34.81 14.24
N LYS A 531 -26.62 35.78 13.34
CA LYS A 531 -25.69 36.89 13.30
C LYS A 531 -25.67 37.70 14.59
N SER A 532 -26.84 38.00 15.15
CA SER A 532 -26.98 38.74 16.41
C SER A 532 -26.28 38.03 17.56
N TYR A 533 -26.45 36.72 17.68
CA TYR A 533 -25.80 35.91 18.70
C TYR A 533 -24.26 35.89 18.58
N LEU A 534 -23.75 35.60 17.40
CA LEU A 534 -22.30 35.53 17.15
C LEU A 534 -21.59 36.88 17.34
N LEU A 535 -22.25 37.98 16.90
CA LEU A 535 -21.72 39.33 17.12
C LEU A 535 -21.69 39.67 18.62
N SER A 536 -22.66 39.19 19.38
CA SER A 536 -22.72 39.43 20.82
C SER A 536 -21.56 38.79 21.58
N ILE A 537 -20.99 37.67 21.08
CA ILE A 537 -19.76 37.08 21.65
C ILE A 537 -18.57 38.02 21.49
N LEU A 538 -18.43 38.64 20.33
CA LEU A 538 -17.33 39.60 20.07
C LEU A 538 -17.55 40.91 20.86
N ASP A 539 -18.80 41.38 20.98
CA ASP A 539 -19.16 42.60 21.76
C ASP A 539 -18.97 42.36 23.26
N TYR A 540 -19.21 41.14 23.73
CA TYR A 540 -19.01 40.69 25.10
C TYR A 540 -17.53 40.84 25.51
N TYR A 541 -16.58 40.36 24.65
CA TYR A 541 -15.17 40.49 24.91
C TYR A 541 -14.67 41.95 24.76
N ASP A 542 -15.15 42.67 23.73
CA ASP A 542 -14.78 44.08 23.58
C ASP A 542 -15.21 44.90 24.81
N ALA A 543 -16.36 44.62 25.38
CA ALA A 543 -16.82 45.25 26.63
C ALA A 543 -15.86 44.89 27.81
N PHE A 544 -15.48 43.65 27.96
CA PHE A 544 -14.50 43.20 28.97
C PHE A 544 -13.14 43.92 28.84
N ARG A 545 -12.62 43.98 27.62
CA ARG A 545 -11.34 44.62 27.30
C ARG A 545 -11.36 46.12 27.63
N MET A 546 -12.52 46.78 27.44
CA MET A 546 -12.72 48.19 27.72
C MET A 546 -13.11 48.46 29.19
N ASP A 547 -12.96 47.51 30.08
CA ASP A 547 -13.33 47.60 31.52
C ASP A 547 -14.83 47.94 31.77
N LYS A 548 -15.69 47.55 30.83
CA LYS A 548 -17.13 47.81 30.89
C LYS A 548 -17.90 46.56 31.38
N MET A 549 -17.59 46.13 32.63
CA MET A 549 -18.11 44.88 33.19
C MET A 549 -19.66 44.88 33.27
N ASP A 550 -20.33 46.00 33.52
CA ASP A 550 -21.80 46.08 33.52
C ASP A 550 -22.36 45.75 32.12
N LYS A 551 -21.64 46.14 31.07
CA LYS A 551 -22.03 45.78 29.70
C LYS A 551 -21.80 44.28 29.44
N VAL A 552 -20.74 43.70 29.97
CA VAL A 552 -20.49 42.24 29.93
C VAL A 552 -21.65 41.48 30.53
N LEU A 553 -22.06 41.82 31.77
CA LEU A 553 -23.20 41.22 32.46
C LEU A 553 -24.51 41.41 31.70
N SER A 554 -24.74 42.64 31.18
CA SER A 554 -25.95 42.94 30.36
C SER A 554 -26.01 42.07 29.09
N ILE A 555 -24.89 41.93 28.35
CA ILE A 555 -24.86 41.08 27.16
C ILE A 555 -25.14 39.62 27.55
N PHE A 556 -24.49 39.11 28.60
CA PHE A 556 -24.68 37.75 29.06
C PHE A 556 -26.17 37.47 29.38
N LYS A 557 -26.78 38.31 30.19
CA LYS A 557 -28.21 38.17 30.56
C LYS A 557 -29.15 38.22 29.36
N LYS A 558 -28.94 39.13 28.43
CA LYS A 558 -29.82 39.35 27.30
C LYS A 558 -29.66 38.34 26.16
N GLN A 559 -28.45 37.85 25.96
CA GLN A 559 -28.13 37.10 24.75
C GLN A 559 -27.78 35.62 25.04
N PHE A 560 -27.23 35.31 26.24
CA PHE A 560 -26.69 33.99 26.50
C PHE A 560 -27.50 33.14 27.48
N MET A 561 -28.33 33.76 28.33
CA MET A 561 -29.11 33.02 29.34
C MET A 561 -30.11 32.01 28.72
N SER A 562 -30.66 32.31 27.57
CA SER A 562 -31.63 31.46 26.84
C SER A 562 -31.00 30.39 25.95
N LEU A 563 -29.68 30.37 25.81
CA LEU A 563 -29.00 29.38 24.99
C LEU A 563 -29.08 27.98 25.63
N PRO A 564 -29.02 26.91 24.79
CA PRO A 564 -28.85 25.55 25.29
C PRO A 564 -27.63 25.46 26.21
N ALA A 565 -27.67 24.58 27.21
CA ALA A 565 -26.59 24.43 28.19
C ALA A 565 -25.23 24.11 27.55
N SER A 566 -25.22 23.30 26.48
CA SER A 566 -24.01 22.98 25.70
C SER A 566 -23.33 24.23 25.15
N ASP A 567 -24.11 25.12 24.56
CA ASP A 567 -23.57 26.32 23.87
C ASP A 567 -23.21 27.43 24.87
N ARG A 568 -23.96 27.50 25.99
CA ARG A 568 -23.75 28.48 27.04
C ARG A 568 -22.55 28.16 27.94
N TRP A 569 -22.20 26.88 28.09
CA TRP A 569 -21.17 26.42 29.02
C TRP A 569 -19.86 27.22 28.93
N GLY A 570 -19.26 27.27 27.75
CA GLY A 570 -18.00 27.98 27.53
C GLY A 570 -18.12 29.48 27.85
N LEU A 571 -19.22 30.12 27.50
CA LEU A 571 -19.49 31.54 27.80
C LEU A 571 -19.65 31.80 29.31
N THR A 572 -20.21 30.83 30.02
CA THR A 572 -20.33 30.89 31.50
C THR A 572 -18.97 30.80 32.18
N MET A 573 -18.11 29.92 31.70
CA MET A 573 -16.71 29.83 32.15
C MET A 573 -15.95 31.14 31.91
N GLN A 574 -16.11 31.74 30.72
CA GLN A 574 -15.52 33.05 30.38
C GLN A 574 -16.06 34.17 31.32
N LEU A 575 -17.36 34.21 31.59
CA LEU A 575 -17.94 35.19 32.52
C LEU A 575 -17.30 35.12 33.91
N ASN A 576 -17.20 33.90 34.45
CA ASN A 576 -16.54 33.69 35.75
C ASN A 576 -15.09 34.18 35.75
N ALA A 577 -14.29 33.83 34.71
CA ALA A 577 -12.92 34.29 34.60
C ALA A 577 -12.81 35.80 34.51
N MET A 578 -13.67 36.45 33.70
CA MET A 578 -13.74 37.91 33.54
C MET A 578 -14.07 38.62 34.87
N LEU A 579 -15.04 38.12 35.62
CA LEU A 579 -15.45 38.66 36.92
C LEU A 579 -14.33 38.50 37.95
N CYS A 580 -13.69 37.34 38.00
CA CYS A 580 -12.56 37.12 38.90
C CYS A 580 -11.38 38.06 38.56
N ALA A 581 -11.16 38.38 37.31
CA ALA A 581 -10.06 39.27 36.88
C ALA A 581 -10.36 40.75 37.18
N LYS A 582 -11.57 41.26 36.80
CA LYS A 582 -11.85 42.69 36.79
C LYS A 582 -13.15 43.10 37.49
N GLY A 583 -13.96 42.16 38.00
CA GLY A 583 -15.24 42.49 38.65
C GLY A 583 -15.06 43.24 39.95
N ASN A 584 -15.88 44.27 40.21
CA ASN A 584 -16.09 44.86 41.51
C ASN A 584 -17.06 44.04 42.36
N LYS A 585 -17.27 44.40 43.63
CA LYS A 585 -18.12 43.65 44.55
C LYS A 585 -19.55 43.45 44.01
N ALA A 586 -20.24 44.52 43.59
CA ALA A 586 -21.60 44.47 43.07
C ALA A 586 -21.70 43.60 41.77
N GLN A 587 -20.72 43.68 40.88
CA GLN A 587 -20.64 42.88 39.66
C GLN A 587 -20.40 41.39 39.96
N CYS A 588 -19.57 41.07 40.94
CA CYS A 588 -19.38 39.68 41.38
C CYS A 588 -20.63 39.11 42.06
N GLU A 589 -21.37 39.90 42.85
CA GLU A 589 -22.62 39.51 43.48
C GLU A 589 -23.71 39.26 42.39
N GLU A 590 -23.77 40.10 41.36
CA GLU A 590 -24.65 39.88 40.21
C GLU A 590 -24.27 38.62 39.43
N GLY A 591 -22.97 38.35 39.24
CA GLY A 591 -22.49 37.12 38.61
C GLY A 591 -22.91 35.88 39.42
N LEU A 592 -22.81 35.91 40.75
CA LEU A 592 -23.31 34.83 41.63
C LEU A 592 -24.80 34.59 41.42
N HIS A 593 -25.59 35.68 41.29
CA HIS A 593 -27.02 35.55 41.04
C HIS A 593 -27.30 34.87 39.69
N ILE A 594 -26.57 35.22 38.65
CA ILE A 594 -26.67 34.58 37.31
C ILE A 594 -26.32 33.08 37.43
N PHE A 595 -25.23 32.71 38.06
CA PHE A 595 -24.81 31.31 38.18
C PHE A 595 -25.81 30.46 38.97
N ARG A 596 -26.41 30.99 40.06
CA ARG A 596 -27.49 30.34 40.82
C ARG A 596 -28.75 30.08 39.99
N GLN A 597 -28.99 30.88 38.96
CA GLN A 597 -30.10 30.64 38.01
C GLN A 597 -29.80 29.55 36.99
N LEU A 598 -28.51 29.33 36.70
CA LEU A 598 -28.07 28.41 35.66
C LEU A 598 -27.78 26.99 36.13
N PHE A 599 -27.46 26.83 37.42
CA PHE A 599 -27.01 25.56 38.00
C PHE A 599 -27.86 25.14 39.19
N ASN A 600 -27.97 23.82 39.39
CA ASN A 600 -28.63 23.29 40.58
C ASN A 600 -27.78 23.65 41.84
N PRO A 601 -28.38 24.00 42.98
CA PRO A 601 -27.67 24.33 44.22
C PRO A 601 -26.67 23.28 44.74
N VAL A 602 -26.87 22.01 44.36
CA VAL A 602 -25.96 20.92 44.74
C VAL A 602 -24.83 20.67 43.71
N ASP A 603 -24.81 21.42 42.60
CA ASP A 603 -23.84 21.24 41.55
C ASP A 603 -22.44 21.66 42.04
N PRO A 604 -21.41 20.77 41.99
CA PRO A 604 -20.05 21.11 42.37
C PRO A 604 -19.46 22.29 41.59
N ILE A 605 -19.92 22.51 40.36
CA ILE A 605 -19.49 23.59 39.47
C ILE A 605 -19.98 24.94 40.00
N LEU A 606 -21.25 25.03 40.44
CA LEU A 606 -21.77 26.23 41.08
C LEU A 606 -20.94 26.58 42.32
N LYS A 607 -20.62 25.60 43.16
CA LYS A 607 -19.81 25.77 44.35
C LYS A 607 -18.41 26.30 44.02
N ASN A 608 -17.80 25.84 42.94
CA ASN A 608 -16.53 26.35 42.46
C ASN A 608 -16.60 27.81 42.03
N PHE A 609 -17.65 28.20 41.29
CA PHE A 609 -17.87 29.60 40.93
C PHE A 609 -18.13 30.49 42.14
N GLU A 610 -18.93 30.03 43.08
CA GLU A 610 -19.17 30.75 44.34
C GLU A 610 -17.90 30.98 45.13
N ASN A 611 -17.08 29.96 45.27
CA ASN A 611 -15.78 30.06 45.97
C ASN A 611 -14.85 31.07 45.29
N ALA A 612 -14.75 31.02 43.96
CA ALA A 612 -13.91 31.92 43.17
C ALA A 612 -14.35 33.38 43.29
N LEU A 613 -15.63 33.68 43.14
CA LEU A 613 -16.16 35.02 43.22
C LEU A 613 -16.18 35.56 44.66
N ASN A 614 -16.47 34.74 45.67
CA ASN A 614 -16.39 35.12 47.06
C ASN A 614 -14.94 35.46 47.48
N LYS A 615 -13.96 34.70 46.99
CA LYS A 615 -12.55 35.05 47.16
C LYS A 615 -12.21 36.41 46.53
N ARG A 616 -12.73 36.70 45.34
CA ARG A 616 -12.55 38.00 44.69
C ARG A 616 -13.19 39.12 45.51
N ILE A 617 -14.46 38.94 45.94
CA ILE A 617 -15.19 39.91 46.78
C ILE A 617 -14.40 40.20 48.07
N GLY A 618 -13.86 39.20 48.74
CA GLY A 618 -13.05 39.37 49.93
C GLY A 618 -11.68 40.05 49.73
N SER A 619 -11.22 40.15 48.49
CA SER A 619 -9.99 40.85 48.10
C SER A 619 -10.19 42.28 47.63
N LEU A 620 -11.42 42.73 47.48
CA LEU A 620 -11.81 44.08 47.08
C LEU A 620 -12.15 44.94 48.32
#